data_53e99718a88a26560a5ac9a291ca0951
#
_entry.id   53e99718a88a26560a5ac9a291ca0951
#
_cell.length_a   1.000
_cell.length_b   1.000
_cell.length_c   1.000
_cell.angle_alpha   90.00
_cell.angle_beta   90.00
_cell.angle_gamma   90.00
#
_symmetry.space_group_name_H-M   'P 1'
#
loop_
_entity.id
_entity.type
_entity.pdbx_description
1 polymer ?
#
loop_
_entity_poly.entity_id
_entity_poly.type
_entity_poly.pdbx_seq_one_letter_code
_entity_poly.pdbx_strand_id
1 'polypeptide(L)'
;MLNLKKSIQKNYEWLENWEEVVLFFDNDDAGRKAAQEAASILPPGKVKIADLKGYKDASDAAQDDNLEAVRQAIWNAQPYKPDGIVDGKSLLSLVTEPQEDCIHEYPWKGLQEKLQGIRSRELVVVTSGTGQGKSSIMRELAAHLLNKGERVGYVALEESNRRTALGLMSVACGKQFHIGKHEKEDLKDAFIHTMADWNLYLFDGFGSFDPDNIISRIRYLAVGLDCKVVFLDHLSILLSGLEGDERKQDATNKLNQISLDVLGPFQSEEEEAKFEEEVEATEESEINSEILNEEEDTHTTEHEIEDIEENEEHHIKDIEEDE
;
A
#
# COMPACT_ATOMS: atom_id res chain seq x y z
N MET A 1 -9.79 -32.77 -4.04
CA MET A 1 -10.58 -31.74 -3.33
C MET A 1 -12.09 -31.77 -3.60
N LEU A 2 -12.59 -31.76 -4.84
CA LEU A 2 -14.06 -31.82 -5.12
C LEU A 2 -14.78 -33.02 -4.50
N ASN A 3 -14.09 -34.14 -4.28
CA ASN A 3 -14.69 -35.36 -3.69
C ASN A 3 -14.85 -35.28 -2.16
N LEU A 4 -13.94 -34.59 -1.41
CA LEU A 4 -14.00 -34.48 0.03
C LEU A 4 -15.24 -33.69 0.49
N LYS A 5 -15.42 -32.49 -0.07
CA LYS A 5 -16.60 -31.63 0.22
C LYS A 5 -17.91 -32.37 -0.01
N LYS A 6 -18.03 -33.04 -1.16
CA LYS A 6 -19.22 -33.84 -1.49
C LYS A 6 -19.44 -35.00 -0.52
N SER A 7 -18.37 -35.67 -0.09
CA SER A 7 -18.47 -36.78 0.88
C SER A 7 -18.92 -36.30 2.25
N ILE A 8 -18.41 -35.18 2.73
CA ILE A 8 -18.82 -34.59 4.00
C ILE A 8 -20.28 -34.13 3.93
N GLN A 9 -20.66 -33.41 2.86
CA GLN A 9 -22.02 -32.93 2.66
C GLN A 9 -23.03 -34.09 2.61
N LYS A 10 -22.66 -35.20 1.94
CA LYS A 10 -23.52 -36.38 1.85
C LYS A 10 -23.75 -37.06 3.19
N ASN A 11 -22.78 -36.97 4.11
CA ASN A 11 -22.82 -37.59 5.42
C ASN A 11 -23.04 -36.59 6.55
N TYR A 12 -23.43 -35.34 6.22
CA TYR A 12 -23.50 -34.24 7.19
C TYR A 12 -24.45 -34.54 8.35
N GLU A 13 -25.68 -35.00 8.07
CA GLU A 13 -26.67 -35.34 9.10
C GLU A 13 -26.15 -36.45 10.05
N TRP A 14 -25.40 -37.43 9.53
CA TRP A 14 -24.80 -38.45 10.32
C TRP A 14 -23.66 -37.91 11.22
N LEU A 15 -22.79 -37.06 10.67
CA LEU A 15 -21.69 -36.41 11.38
C LEU A 15 -22.20 -35.44 12.46
N GLU A 16 -23.31 -34.75 12.17
CA GLU A 16 -23.94 -33.82 13.12
C GLU A 16 -24.45 -34.51 14.41
N ASN A 17 -24.81 -35.78 14.34
CA ASN A 17 -25.27 -36.53 15.51
C ASN A 17 -24.17 -36.87 16.54
N TRP A 18 -22.89 -36.68 16.16
CA TRP A 18 -21.77 -36.92 17.08
C TRP A 18 -21.47 -35.67 17.90
N GLU A 19 -21.05 -35.90 19.17
CA GLU A 19 -20.63 -34.80 20.04
C GLU A 19 -19.29 -34.19 19.58
N GLU A 20 -18.43 -35.03 19.01
CA GLU A 20 -17.09 -34.64 18.56
C GLU A 20 -16.72 -35.39 17.28
N VAL A 21 -16.10 -34.68 16.36
CA VAL A 21 -15.56 -35.23 15.10
C VAL A 21 -14.08 -34.88 15.03
N VAL A 22 -13.20 -35.89 15.03
CA VAL A 22 -11.77 -35.69 14.89
C VAL A 22 -11.38 -35.91 13.44
N LEU A 23 -10.83 -34.88 12.82
CA LEU A 23 -10.26 -34.92 11.46
C LEU A 23 -8.78 -35.31 11.56
N PHE A 24 -8.43 -36.43 10.90
CA PHE A 24 -7.07 -36.93 10.83
C PHE A 24 -6.66 -37.09 9.38
N PHE A 25 -5.83 -36.18 8.90
CA PHE A 25 -5.31 -36.12 7.52
C PHE A 25 -3.79 -36.26 7.54
N ASP A 26 -3.19 -36.38 6.35
CA ASP A 26 -1.75 -36.39 6.20
C ASP A 26 -1.16 -35.09 6.74
N ASN A 27 0.01 -35.17 7.36
CA ASN A 27 0.68 -34.03 7.96
C ASN A 27 1.57 -33.28 6.95
N ASP A 28 1.04 -33.07 5.74
CA ASP A 28 1.61 -32.21 4.70
C ASP A 28 0.67 -31.02 4.41
N ASP A 29 1.11 -30.11 3.57
CA ASP A 29 0.35 -28.88 3.25
C ASP A 29 -1.00 -29.18 2.62
N ALA A 30 -1.07 -30.21 1.78
CA ALA A 30 -2.32 -30.65 1.16
C ALA A 30 -3.29 -31.24 2.19
N GLY A 31 -2.80 -32.04 3.11
CA GLY A 31 -3.59 -32.62 4.19
C GLY A 31 -4.07 -31.58 5.20
N ARG A 32 -3.21 -30.63 5.59
CA ARG A 32 -3.59 -29.49 6.44
C ARG A 32 -4.69 -28.64 5.81
N LYS A 33 -4.54 -28.29 4.54
CA LYS A 33 -5.56 -27.53 3.79
C LYS A 33 -6.88 -28.31 3.66
N ALA A 34 -6.82 -29.61 3.39
CA ALA A 34 -7.98 -30.47 3.34
C ALA A 34 -8.70 -30.58 4.70
N ALA A 35 -7.95 -30.65 5.81
CA ALA A 35 -8.50 -30.65 7.16
C ALA A 35 -9.25 -29.35 7.49
N GLN A 36 -8.68 -28.18 7.14
CA GLN A 36 -9.33 -26.88 7.32
C GLN A 36 -10.60 -26.74 6.47
N GLU A 37 -10.54 -27.14 5.18
CA GLU A 37 -11.72 -27.15 4.32
C GLU A 37 -12.83 -28.09 4.82
N ALA A 38 -12.47 -29.25 5.35
CA ALA A 38 -13.42 -30.19 5.94
C ALA A 38 -14.06 -29.61 7.22
N ALA A 39 -13.22 -29.03 8.07
CA ALA A 39 -13.67 -28.44 9.34
C ALA A 39 -14.65 -27.27 9.13
N SER A 40 -14.43 -26.45 8.06
CA SER A 40 -15.30 -25.30 7.75
C SER A 40 -16.73 -25.69 7.33
N ILE A 41 -16.95 -26.94 6.92
CA ILE A 41 -18.27 -27.44 6.47
C ILE A 41 -19.04 -28.07 7.65
N LEU A 42 -18.34 -28.59 8.63
CA LEU A 42 -18.91 -29.28 9.78
C LEU A 42 -19.45 -28.32 10.84
N PRO A 43 -20.34 -28.77 11.73
CA PRO A 43 -20.93 -27.92 12.77
C PRO A 43 -19.84 -27.26 13.64
N PRO A 44 -19.89 -25.94 13.83
CA PRO A 44 -18.93 -25.22 14.68
C PRO A 44 -18.86 -25.78 16.12
N GLY A 45 -17.65 -25.86 16.65
CA GLY A 45 -17.40 -26.31 18.03
C GLY A 45 -17.34 -27.81 18.23
N LYS A 46 -17.68 -28.63 17.22
CA LYS A 46 -17.62 -30.11 17.30
C LYS A 46 -16.37 -30.70 16.67
N VAL A 47 -15.64 -29.92 15.91
CA VAL A 47 -14.51 -30.39 15.09
C VAL A 47 -13.20 -30.23 15.83
N LYS A 48 -12.40 -31.28 15.85
CA LYS A 48 -10.99 -31.24 16.25
C LYS A 48 -10.10 -31.72 15.10
N ILE A 49 -8.89 -31.21 15.03
CA ILE A 49 -7.87 -31.62 14.06
C ILE A 49 -6.74 -32.30 14.81
N ALA A 50 -6.41 -33.51 14.38
CA ALA A 50 -5.29 -34.28 14.91
C ALA A 50 -3.99 -33.90 14.17
N ASP A 51 -2.92 -33.75 14.94
CA ASP A 51 -1.57 -33.45 14.42
C ASP A 51 -0.62 -34.61 14.78
N LEU A 52 -0.18 -35.33 13.76
CA LEU A 52 0.75 -36.46 13.91
C LEU A 52 2.20 -35.97 13.83
N LYS A 53 2.73 -35.50 14.94
CA LYS A 53 4.09 -34.96 15.01
C LYS A 53 5.15 -36.04 14.67
N GLY A 54 6.06 -35.70 13.79
CA GLY A 54 7.21 -36.54 13.43
C GLY A 54 6.95 -37.54 12.30
N TYR A 55 5.72 -37.70 11.83
CA TYR A 55 5.34 -38.60 10.74
C TYR A 55 4.47 -37.87 9.72
N LYS A 56 4.57 -38.27 8.47
CA LYS A 56 3.74 -37.70 7.41
C LYS A 56 2.29 -38.19 7.53
N ASP A 57 2.11 -39.47 7.75
CA ASP A 57 0.81 -40.11 7.86
C ASP A 57 0.82 -41.29 8.87
N ALA A 58 -0.36 -41.86 9.13
CA ALA A 58 -0.51 -42.97 10.03
C ALA A 58 0.21 -44.26 9.55
N SER A 59 0.42 -44.38 8.24
CA SER A 59 1.10 -45.52 7.63
C SER A 59 2.61 -45.50 7.94
N ASP A 60 3.21 -44.32 7.89
CA ASP A 60 4.63 -44.14 8.26
C ASP A 60 4.86 -44.46 9.71
N ALA A 61 3.96 -44.01 10.62
CA ALA A 61 4.03 -44.31 12.03
C ALA A 61 3.83 -45.84 12.33
N ALA A 62 3.00 -46.50 11.54
CA ALA A 62 2.78 -47.94 11.63
C ALA A 62 3.98 -48.75 11.15
N GLN A 63 4.70 -48.29 10.13
CA GLN A 63 5.95 -48.90 9.61
C GLN A 63 7.06 -48.85 10.66
N ASP A 64 7.11 -47.81 11.45
CA ASP A 64 8.05 -47.63 12.56
C ASP A 64 7.56 -48.28 13.88
N ASP A 65 6.51 -49.10 13.83
CA ASP A 65 5.88 -49.78 14.99
C ASP A 65 5.43 -48.81 16.09
N ASN A 66 5.12 -47.54 15.72
CA ASN A 66 4.73 -46.46 16.64
C ASN A 66 3.24 -46.06 16.52
N LEU A 67 2.34 -47.03 16.64
CA LEU A 67 0.89 -46.78 16.66
C LEU A 67 0.45 -45.95 17.86
N GLU A 68 1.26 -45.87 18.91
CA GLU A 68 0.99 -45.01 20.07
C GLU A 68 0.98 -43.54 19.70
N ALA A 69 1.86 -43.11 18.76
CA ALA A 69 1.86 -41.76 18.27
C ALA A 69 0.54 -41.39 17.56
N VAL A 70 -0.03 -42.31 16.77
CA VAL A 70 -1.32 -42.14 16.11
C VAL A 70 -2.43 -41.99 17.13
N ARG A 71 -2.45 -42.84 18.16
CA ARG A 71 -3.45 -42.78 19.23
C ARG A 71 -3.36 -41.46 19.99
N GLN A 72 -2.15 -41.00 20.31
CA GLN A 72 -1.92 -39.75 21.01
C GLN A 72 -2.32 -38.54 20.15
N ALA A 73 -2.06 -38.55 18.84
CA ALA A 73 -2.48 -37.49 17.92
C ALA A 73 -4.00 -37.32 17.92
N ILE A 74 -4.76 -38.43 17.90
CA ILE A 74 -6.23 -38.41 17.95
C ILE A 74 -6.69 -37.89 19.29
N TRP A 75 -6.11 -38.41 20.42
CA TRP A 75 -6.52 -38.07 21.77
C TRP A 75 -6.24 -36.62 22.14
N ASN A 76 -5.14 -36.06 21.61
CA ASN A 76 -4.71 -34.68 21.82
C ASN A 76 -5.16 -33.74 20.70
N ALA A 77 -6.10 -34.17 19.85
CA ALA A 77 -6.60 -33.36 18.76
C ALA A 77 -7.11 -31.99 19.23
N GLN A 78 -6.71 -30.93 18.55
CA GLN A 78 -7.04 -29.57 18.96
C GLN A 78 -8.38 -29.14 18.35
N PRO A 79 -9.20 -28.38 19.08
CA PRO A 79 -10.42 -27.79 18.52
C PRO A 79 -10.11 -26.94 17.30
N TYR A 80 -10.85 -27.17 16.23
CA TYR A 80 -10.74 -26.32 15.05
C TYR A 80 -11.20 -24.91 15.39
N LYS A 81 -10.35 -23.94 15.09
CA LYS A 81 -10.66 -22.51 15.14
C LYS A 81 -10.55 -21.95 13.72
N PRO A 82 -11.57 -21.29 13.19
CA PRO A 82 -11.45 -20.58 11.94
C PRO A 82 -10.31 -19.55 11.98
N ASP A 83 -9.69 -19.29 10.82
CA ASP A 83 -8.66 -18.28 10.71
C ASP A 83 -9.15 -16.92 11.23
N GLY A 84 -8.27 -16.18 11.87
CA GLY A 84 -8.60 -14.89 12.48
C GLY A 84 -9.23 -14.96 13.89
N ILE A 85 -9.54 -16.16 14.43
CA ILE A 85 -10.02 -16.32 15.83
C ILE A 85 -8.87 -16.76 16.73
N VAL A 86 -8.40 -15.85 17.56
CA VAL A 86 -7.31 -16.07 18.53
C VAL A 86 -7.87 -16.14 19.95
N ASP A 87 -7.38 -17.08 20.75
CA ASP A 87 -7.73 -17.17 22.17
C ASP A 87 -7.01 -16.05 22.93
N GLY A 88 -7.77 -15.22 23.66
CA GLY A 88 -7.20 -14.14 24.46
C GLY A 88 -6.12 -14.57 25.43
N LYS A 89 -6.15 -15.82 25.93
CA LYS A 89 -5.10 -16.36 26.81
C LYS A 89 -3.76 -16.56 26.10
N SER A 90 -3.77 -16.79 24.79
CA SER A 90 -2.55 -16.93 23.98
C SER A 90 -1.89 -15.61 23.63
N LEU A 91 -2.55 -14.47 23.90
CA LEU A 91 -2.05 -13.13 23.57
C LEU A 91 -1.03 -12.58 24.57
N LEU A 92 -0.68 -13.31 25.64
CA LEU A 92 0.23 -12.80 26.67
C LEU A 92 1.57 -12.34 26.08
N SER A 93 2.17 -13.11 25.19
CA SER A 93 3.42 -12.74 24.52
C SER A 93 3.25 -11.45 23.72
N LEU A 94 2.18 -11.35 22.95
CA LEU A 94 1.90 -10.21 22.09
C LEU A 94 1.66 -8.91 22.90
N VAL A 95 0.91 -8.98 24.00
CA VAL A 95 0.63 -7.80 24.84
C VAL A 95 1.81 -7.36 25.71
N THR A 96 2.80 -8.25 25.88
CA THR A 96 4.03 -7.93 26.61
C THR A 96 5.18 -7.48 25.70
N GLU A 97 4.98 -7.55 24.38
CA GLU A 97 5.92 -6.93 23.44
C GLU A 97 5.97 -5.42 23.65
N PRO A 98 7.17 -4.79 23.63
CA PRO A 98 7.27 -3.35 23.74
C PRO A 98 6.49 -2.68 22.58
N GLN A 99 5.78 -1.60 22.89
CA GLN A 99 5.15 -0.80 21.84
C GLN A 99 6.22 -0.23 20.91
N GLU A 100 5.89 -0.16 19.62
CA GLU A 100 6.78 0.49 18.64
C GLU A 100 7.06 1.94 19.06
N ASP A 101 8.33 2.33 19.01
CA ASP A 101 8.76 3.69 19.30
C ASP A 101 8.16 4.68 18.30
N CYS A 102 7.90 5.89 18.77
CA CYS A 102 7.48 6.97 17.91
C CYS A 102 8.60 7.30 16.90
N ILE A 103 8.28 7.36 15.62
CA ILE A 103 9.24 7.72 14.56
C ILE A 103 9.50 9.22 14.62
N HIS A 104 8.42 10.02 14.73
CA HIS A 104 8.48 11.49 14.77
C HIS A 104 7.43 12.09 15.68
N GLU A 105 7.77 13.25 16.24
CA GLU A 105 6.82 14.08 16.98
C GLU A 105 5.99 14.93 16.04
N TYR A 106 4.72 15.16 16.40
CA TYR A 106 3.88 16.15 15.75
C TYR A 106 4.39 17.58 16.02
N PRO A 107 4.28 18.50 15.05
CA PRO A 107 4.74 19.90 15.24
C PRO A 107 3.87 20.66 16.27
N TRP A 108 2.66 20.19 16.53
CA TRP A 108 1.72 20.84 17.47
C TRP A 108 1.74 20.15 18.83
N LYS A 109 2.18 20.89 19.84
CA LYS A 109 2.32 20.38 21.21
C LYS A 109 1.07 19.70 21.75
N GLY A 110 -0.12 20.31 21.54
CA GLY A 110 -1.39 19.74 22.03
C GLY A 110 -1.78 18.42 21.35
N LEU A 111 -1.38 18.23 20.08
CA LEU A 111 -1.57 16.96 19.36
C LEU A 111 -0.54 15.93 19.81
N GLN A 112 0.71 16.36 19.95
CA GLN A 112 1.80 15.51 20.44
C GLN A 112 1.51 14.94 21.84
N GLU A 113 1.00 15.74 22.76
CA GLU A 113 0.63 15.28 24.10
C GLU A 113 -0.46 14.21 24.09
N LYS A 114 -1.37 14.26 23.12
CA LYS A 114 -2.49 13.31 23.01
C LYS A 114 -2.14 12.04 22.26
N LEU A 115 -1.43 12.15 21.14
CA LEU A 115 -1.11 11.04 20.24
C LEU A 115 0.24 10.40 20.51
N GLN A 116 1.13 11.10 21.25
CA GLN A 116 2.46 10.63 21.63
C GLN A 116 3.37 10.30 20.44
N GLY A 117 3.18 11.00 19.31
CA GLY A 117 3.99 10.88 18.11
C GLY A 117 3.37 10.06 16.99
N ILE A 118 4.11 10.00 15.90
CA ILE A 118 3.79 9.25 14.68
C ILE A 118 4.54 7.92 14.76
N ARG A 119 3.86 6.81 14.50
CA ARG A 119 4.44 5.46 14.52
C ARG A 119 4.36 4.82 13.15
N SER A 120 5.16 3.79 12.95
CA SER A 120 5.03 2.91 11.79
C SER A 120 3.68 2.22 11.78
N ARG A 121 3.17 1.92 10.60
CA ARG A 121 1.94 1.15 10.40
C ARG A 121 0.68 1.77 11.00
N GLU A 122 0.67 3.07 11.25
CA GLU A 122 -0.51 3.80 11.69
C GLU A 122 -1.20 4.49 10.52
N LEU A 123 -2.51 4.29 10.38
CA LEU A 123 -3.37 5.06 9.51
C LEU A 123 -3.99 6.22 10.29
N VAL A 124 -3.60 7.44 9.97
CA VAL A 124 -4.15 8.65 10.59
C VAL A 124 -5.14 9.32 9.64
N VAL A 125 -6.40 9.41 10.04
CA VAL A 125 -7.47 10.06 9.25
C VAL A 125 -7.77 11.44 9.80
N VAL A 126 -7.56 12.47 8.96
CA VAL A 126 -7.92 13.86 9.29
C VAL A 126 -9.24 14.21 8.60
N THR A 127 -10.26 14.50 9.38
CA THR A 127 -11.59 14.87 8.87
C THR A 127 -12.04 16.24 9.37
N SER A 128 -12.64 17.02 8.48
CA SER A 128 -13.28 18.29 8.80
C SER A 128 -14.20 18.72 7.66
N GLY A 129 -15.01 19.76 7.88
CA GLY A 129 -15.78 20.38 6.81
C GLY A 129 -14.91 20.96 5.68
N THR A 130 -15.53 21.23 4.53
CA THR A 130 -14.83 21.84 3.40
C THR A 130 -14.29 23.23 3.79
N GLY A 131 -13.09 23.57 3.34
CA GLY A 131 -12.47 24.88 3.61
C GLY A 131 -11.92 25.11 5.02
N GLN A 132 -11.94 24.09 5.90
CA GLN A 132 -11.45 24.21 7.28
C GLN A 132 -9.96 23.92 7.47
N GLY A 133 -9.19 23.82 6.39
CA GLY A 133 -7.73 23.77 6.45
C GLY A 133 -7.13 22.36 6.55
N LYS A 134 -7.84 21.29 6.15
CA LYS A 134 -7.26 19.92 6.09
C LYS A 134 -5.92 19.88 5.36
N SER A 135 -5.89 20.35 4.12
CA SER A 135 -4.68 20.37 3.29
C SER A 135 -3.58 21.27 3.89
N SER A 136 -3.96 22.32 4.63
CA SER A 136 -2.98 23.18 5.32
C SER A 136 -2.28 22.44 6.46
N ILE A 137 -3.03 21.68 7.27
CA ILE A 137 -2.47 20.84 8.34
C ILE A 137 -1.55 19.76 7.74
N MET A 138 -1.97 19.11 6.65
CA MET A 138 -1.16 18.09 5.99
C MET A 138 0.14 18.68 5.43
N ARG A 139 0.09 19.86 4.80
CA ARG A 139 1.29 20.55 4.32
C ARG A 139 2.22 20.99 5.46
N GLU A 140 1.67 21.45 6.58
CA GLU A 140 2.47 21.82 7.75
C GLU A 140 3.19 20.61 8.35
N LEU A 141 2.50 19.48 8.48
CA LEU A 141 3.09 18.24 8.94
C LEU A 141 4.14 17.71 7.95
N ALA A 142 3.85 17.73 6.64
CA ALA A 142 4.78 17.30 5.61
C ALA A 142 6.05 18.17 5.60
N ALA A 143 5.93 19.49 5.63
CA ALA A 143 7.07 20.40 5.72
C ALA A 143 7.90 20.20 7.01
N HIS A 144 7.24 19.91 8.12
CA HIS A 144 7.91 19.58 9.38
C HIS A 144 8.78 18.32 9.26
N LEU A 145 8.26 17.27 8.66
CA LEU A 145 9.00 16.01 8.45
C LEU A 145 10.14 16.19 7.44
N LEU A 146 9.88 16.87 6.32
CA LEU A 146 10.87 17.17 5.29
C LEU A 146 12.05 17.99 5.85
N ASN A 147 11.76 18.97 6.71
CA ASN A 147 12.80 19.76 7.41
C ASN A 147 13.62 18.93 8.40
N LYS A 148 13.13 17.77 8.82
CA LYS A 148 13.87 16.78 9.60
C LYS A 148 14.69 15.81 8.74
N GLY A 149 14.62 15.94 7.42
CA GLY A 149 15.35 15.10 6.46
C GLY A 149 14.63 13.81 6.09
N GLU A 150 13.36 13.67 6.47
CA GLU A 150 12.58 12.48 6.17
C GLU A 150 12.14 12.40 4.71
N ARG A 151 11.97 11.17 4.24
CA ARG A 151 11.37 10.90 2.94
C ARG A 151 9.85 10.93 3.08
N VAL A 152 9.21 11.79 2.29
CA VAL A 152 7.77 12.01 2.33
C VAL A 152 7.16 11.82 0.96
N GLY A 153 6.19 10.91 0.86
CA GLY A 153 5.32 10.79 -0.30
C GLY A 153 4.10 11.69 -0.16
N TYR A 154 3.68 12.37 -1.24
CA TYR A 154 2.49 13.22 -1.21
C TYR A 154 1.63 12.99 -2.45
N VAL A 155 0.47 12.37 -2.26
CA VAL A 155 -0.52 12.06 -3.28
C VAL A 155 -1.64 13.10 -3.20
N ALA A 156 -1.54 14.17 -4.01
CA ALA A 156 -2.55 15.21 -4.10
C ALA A 156 -3.48 14.93 -5.29
N LEU A 157 -4.71 14.53 -5.02
CA LEU A 157 -5.69 14.17 -6.06
C LEU A 157 -6.54 15.36 -6.53
N GLU A 158 -6.54 16.48 -5.79
CA GLU A 158 -7.34 17.67 -6.12
C GLU A 158 -6.53 18.80 -6.77
N GLU A 159 -5.22 18.77 -6.67
CA GLU A 159 -4.40 19.88 -7.14
C GLU A 159 -3.16 19.41 -7.90
N SER A 160 -2.64 20.28 -8.77
CA SER A 160 -1.42 19.98 -9.53
C SER A 160 -0.18 19.99 -8.64
N ASN A 161 0.85 19.23 -9.03
CA ASN A 161 2.14 19.16 -8.35
C ASN A 161 2.73 20.57 -8.11
N ARG A 162 2.59 21.48 -9.10
CA ARG A 162 3.01 22.87 -8.93
C ARG A 162 2.32 23.57 -7.76
N ARG A 163 1.01 23.35 -7.58
CA ARG A 163 0.24 23.97 -6.49
C ARG A 163 0.57 23.36 -5.13
N THR A 164 0.76 22.06 -5.07
CA THR A 164 1.24 21.35 -3.89
C THR A 164 2.63 21.85 -3.49
N ALA A 165 3.56 21.92 -4.43
CA ALA A 165 4.91 22.44 -4.22
C ALA A 165 4.90 23.87 -3.67
N LEU A 166 4.17 24.79 -4.33
CA LEU A 166 4.04 26.16 -3.83
C LEU A 166 3.39 26.25 -2.44
N GLY A 167 2.46 25.36 -2.14
CA GLY A 167 1.83 25.26 -0.82
C GLY A 167 2.80 24.84 0.27
N LEU A 168 3.63 23.81 0.01
CA LEU A 168 4.67 23.34 0.91
C LEU A 168 5.77 24.40 1.13
N MET A 169 6.25 25.03 0.05
CA MET A 169 7.19 26.15 0.14
C MET A 169 6.61 27.32 0.94
N SER A 170 5.31 27.59 0.79
CA SER A 170 4.64 28.66 1.52
C SER A 170 4.69 28.43 3.05
N VAL A 171 4.48 27.20 3.46
CA VAL A 171 4.55 26.81 4.89
C VAL A 171 5.98 26.97 5.41
N ALA A 172 6.95 26.43 4.70
CA ALA A 172 8.35 26.45 5.13
C ALA A 172 8.94 27.86 5.20
N CYS A 173 8.61 28.72 4.22
CA CYS A 173 9.13 30.09 4.15
C CYS A 173 8.25 31.11 4.93
N GLY A 174 7.08 30.73 5.42
CA GLY A 174 6.13 31.67 6.02
C GLY A 174 5.59 32.73 5.05
N LYS A 175 5.63 32.48 3.72
CA LYS A 175 5.21 33.40 2.66
C LYS A 175 4.25 32.68 1.72
N GLN A 176 3.11 33.30 1.37
CA GLN A 176 2.04 32.68 0.58
C GLN A 176 2.37 32.64 -0.93
N PHE A 177 3.20 31.71 -1.38
CA PHE A 177 3.55 31.55 -2.80
C PHE A 177 2.43 30.97 -3.67
N HIS A 178 1.47 30.31 -3.09
CA HIS A 178 0.32 29.72 -3.81
C HIS A 178 -0.79 30.72 -4.11
N ILE A 179 -0.69 31.97 -3.63
CA ILE A 179 -1.66 33.06 -3.83
C ILE A 179 -0.94 34.26 -4.43
N GLY A 180 -1.55 34.85 -5.48
CA GLY A 180 -1.03 36.07 -6.10
C GLY A 180 0.05 35.80 -7.16
N LYS A 181 0.72 36.88 -7.58
CA LYS A 181 1.86 36.83 -8.50
C LYS A 181 3.14 37.05 -7.71
N HIS A 182 4.13 36.27 -8.01
CA HIS A 182 5.45 36.34 -7.40
C HIS A 182 6.51 36.46 -8.51
N GLU A 183 7.58 37.16 -8.24
CA GLU A 183 8.71 37.25 -9.13
C GLU A 183 9.40 35.88 -9.23
N LYS A 184 9.94 35.58 -10.43
CA LYS A 184 10.57 34.29 -10.70
C LYS A 184 11.77 34.03 -9.77
N GLU A 185 12.49 35.07 -9.41
CA GLU A 185 13.64 34.97 -8.50
C GLU A 185 13.22 34.63 -7.07
N ASP A 186 12.14 35.22 -6.56
CA ASP A 186 11.59 34.89 -5.23
C ASP A 186 11.20 33.41 -5.12
N LEU A 187 10.59 32.87 -6.18
CA LEU A 187 10.19 31.46 -6.24
C LEU A 187 11.41 30.53 -6.32
N LYS A 188 12.43 30.93 -7.07
CA LYS A 188 13.67 30.18 -7.21
C LYS A 188 14.45 30.14 -5.90
N ASP A 189 14.55 31.28 -5.23
CA ASP A 189 15.21 31.35 -3.91
C ASP A 189 14.49 30.50 -2.88
N ALA A 190 13.15 30.56 -2.85
CA ALA A 190 12.35 29.73 -1.97
C ALA A 190 12.53 28.23 -2.26
N PHE A 191 12.59 27.84 -3.54
CA PHE A 191 12.84 26.45 -3.96
C PHE A 191 14.22 25.97 -3.49
N ILE A 192 15.26 26.77 -3.68
CA ILE A 192 16.62 26.43 -3.26
C ILE A 192 16.72 26.23 -1.74
N HIS A 193 16.00 27.06 -0.96
CA HIS A 193 16.01 26.99 0.49
C HIS A 193 15.08 25.93 1.10
N THR A 194 14.31 25.21 0.27
CA THR A 194 13.35 24.20 0.72
C THR A 194 13.45 22.93 -0.11
N MET A 195 12.78 22.89 -1.24
CA MET A 195 12.58 21.68 -2.05
C MET A 195 13.86 21.08 -2.62
N ALA A 196 14.91 21.88 -2.85
CA ALA A 196 16.18 21.38 -3.36
C ALA A 196 16.85 20.36 -2.42
N ASP A 197 16.62 20.49 -1.10
CA ASP A 197 17.18 19.61 -0.11
C ASP A 197 16.16 18.60 0.49
N TRP A 198 14.89 18.70 0.09
CA TRP A 198 13.84 17.84 0.61
C TRP A 198 13.75 16.50 -0.14
N ASN A 199 13.61 15.42 0.59
CA ASN A 199 13.28 14.10 0.06
C ASN A 199 11.75 13.99 -0.15
N LEU A 200 11.20 14.78 -1.05
CA LEU A 200 9.77 14.86 -1.37
C LEU A 200 9.48 14.16 -2.69
N TYR A 201 8.52 13.27 -2.67
CA TYR A 201 8.01 12.56 -3.84
C TYR A 201 6.53 12.91 -4.04
N LEU A 202 6.19 13.48 -5.19
CA LEU A 202 4.84 13.87 -5.55
C LEU A 202 4.27 12.89 -6.58
N PHE A 203 3.02 12.48 -6.36
CA PHE A 203 2.29 11.74 -7.39
C PHE A 203 1.78 12.70 -8.47
N ASP A 204 2.15 12.46 -9.72
CA ASP A 204 1.63 13.19 -10.86
C ASP A 204 0.59 12.33 -11.60
N GLY A 205 -0.65 12.48 -11.21
CA GLY A 205 -1.78 11.73 -11.77
C GLY A 205 -2.71 12.62 -12.55
N PHE A 206 -2.60 12.62 -13.87
CA PHE A 206 -3.64 13.12 -14.77
C PHE A 206 -4.46 11.94 -15.28
N GLY A 207 -5.73 11.84 -14.88
CA GLY A 207 -6.63 10.85 -15.47
C GLY A 207 -7.44 10.01 -14.48
N SER A 208 -7.62 8.74 -14.76
CA SER A 208 -8.48 7.85 -14.00
C SER A 208 -7.91 7.59 -12.60
N PHE A 209 -8.63 8.01 -11.59
CA PHE A 209 -8.36 7.68 -10.20
C PHE A 209 -8.89 6.28 -9.87
N ASP A 210 -8.33 5.27 -10.54
CA ASP A 210 -8.59 3.89 -10.15
C ASP A 210 -7.96 3.65 -8.77
N PRO A 211 -8.75 3.22 -7.78
CA PRO A 211 -8.26 2.98 -6.42
C PRO A 211 -7.06 2.01 -6.36
N ASP A 212 -7.09 0.96 -7.17
CA ASP A 212 -6.04 -0.06 -7.15
C ASP A 212 -4.69 0.51 -7.66
N ASN A 213 -4.76 1.41 -8.64
CA ASN A 213 -3.57 2.13 -9.13
C ASN A 213 -3.01 3.08 -8.05
N ILE A 214 -3.86 3.83 -7.35
CA ILE A 214 -3.40 4.71 -6.26
C ILE A 214 -2.79 3.90 -5.11
N ILE A 215 -3.36 2.75 -4.77
CA ILE A 215 -2.82 1.84 -3.74
C ILE A 215 -1.43 1.35 -4.14
N SER A 216 -1.26 0.92 -5.39
CA SER A 216 0.04 0.50 -5.93
C SER A 216 1.10 1.62 -5.82
N ARG A 217 0.73 2.87 -6.18
CA ARG A 217 1.64 4.02 -6.05
C ARG A 217 1.97 4.36 -4.60
N ILE A 218 1.01 4.28 -3.68
CA ILE A 218 1.29 4.46 -2.24
C ILE A 218 2.25 3.38 -1.75
N ARG A 219 2.07 2.13 -2.19
CA ARG A 219 2.97 1.03 -1.84
C ARG A 219 4.38 1.27 -2.39
N TYR A 220 4.51 1.72 -3.63
CA TYR A 220 5.79 2.10 -4.21
C TYR A 220 6.49 3.23 -3.43
N LEU A 221 5.75 4.30 -3.06
CA LEU A 221 6.29 5.37 -2.22
C LEU A 221 6.81 4.84 -0.87
N ALA A 222 6.04 3.95 -0.23
CA ALA A 222 6.38 3.44 1.09
C ALA A 222 7.54 2.43 1.07
N VAL A 223 7.52 1.48 0.13
CA VAL A 223 8.49 0.36 0.08
C VAL A 223 9.63 0.67 -0.88
N GLY A 224 9.32 1.06 -2.12
CA GLY A 224 10.34 1.32 -3.15
C GLY A 224 11.19 2.56 -2.87
N LEU A 225 10.56 3.65 -2.40
CA LEU A 225 11.25 4.90 -2.10
C LEU A 225 11.51 5.11 -0.59
N ASP A 226 11.15 4.15 0.24
CA ASP A 226 11.32 4.19 1.72
C ASP A 226 10.72 5.48 2.35
N CYS A 227 9.58 5.95 1.84
CA CYS A 227 8.87 7.07 2.43
C CYS A 227 8.29 6.67 3.78
N LYS A 228 8.73 7.32 4.85
CA LYS A 228 8.26 7.01 6.22
C LYS A 228 6.82 7.47 6.46
N VAL A 229 6.38 8.50 5.74
CA VAL A 229 5.01 9.01 5.81
C VAL A 229 4.52 9.32 4.41
N VAL A 230 3.34 8.83 4.07
CA VAL A 230 2.66 9.12 2.81
C VAL A 230 1.36 9.87 3.10
N PHE A 231 1.20 11.04 2.48
CA PHE A 231 0.00 11.86 2.57
C PHE A 231 -0.91 11.59 1.38
N LEU A 232 -2.19 11.36 1.64
CA LEU A 232 -3.24 11.24 0.61
C LEU A 232 -4.27 12.37 0.78
N ASP A 233 -4.31 13.32 -0.13
CA ASP A 233 -5.20 14.49 -0.12
C ASP A 233 -6.06 14.54 -1.41
N HIS A 234 -7.34 14.14 -1.41
CA HIS A 234 -8.07 13.51 -0.31
C HIS A 234 -8.82 12.26 -0.81
N LEU A 235 -9.14 11.42 0.14
CA LEU A 235 -9.75 10.13 -0.07
C LEU A 235 -11.10 10.14 -0.80
N SER A 236 -11.93 11.19 -0.63
CA SER A 236 -13.27 11.25 -1.25
C SER A 236 -13.23 11.16 -2.78
N ILE A 237 -12.14 11.60 -3.44
CA ILE A 237 -11.99 11.49 -4.89
C ILE A 237 -11.80 10.03 -5.28
N LEU A 238 -10.99 9.30 -4.54
CA LEU A 238 -10.77 7.88 -4.73
C LEU A 238 -12.08 7.09 -4.66
N LEU A 239 -12.99 7.54 -3.79
CA LEU A 239 -14.30 6.91 -3.56
C LEU A 239 -15.37 7.37 -4.53
N SER A 240 -15.22 8.52 -5.18
CA SER A 240 -16.21 9.07 -6.09
C SER A 240 -16.32 8.30 -7.42
N GLY A 241 -15.28 7.56 -7.80
CA GLY A 241 -15.24 6.70 -8.99
C GLY A 241 -16.05 5.41 -8.88
N LEU A 242 -16.52 5.06 -7.68
CA LEU A 242 -17.26 3.82 -7.42
C LEU A 242 -18.78 4.06 -7.52
N GLU A 243 -19.54 3.25 -8.31
CA GLU A 243 -21.00 3.42 -8.48
C GLU A 243 -21.82 2.58 -7.46
N GLY A 244 -22.84 3.18 -6.81
CA GLY A 244 -23.85 2.52 -5.94
C GLY A 244 -23.70 2.72 -4.44
N ASP A 245 -24.68 2.25 -3.66
CA ASP A 245 -24.68 2.34 -2.17
C ASP A 245 -23.67 1.38 -1.51
N GLU A 246 -23.18 0.40 -2.24
CA GLU A 246 -22.03 -0.44 -1.88
C GLU A 246 -20.74 0.38 -1.69
N ARG A 247 -20.69 1.59 -2.27
CA ARG A 247 -19.55 2.53 -2.23
C ARG A 247 -19.03 2.85 -0.84
N LYS A 248 -19.91 3.09 0.12
CA LYS A 248 -19.47 3.49 1.47
C LYS A 248 -18.85 2.33 2.23
N GLN A 249 -19.35 1.13 2.00
CA GLN A 249 -18.86 -0.08 2.65
C GLN A 249 -17.58 -0.57 1.99
N ASP A 250 -17.52 -0.51 0.66
CA ASP A 250 -16.32 -0.81 -0.14
C ASP A 250 -15.20 0.20 0.11
N ALA A 251 -15.54 1.46 0.31
CA ALA A 251 -14.61 2.52 0.69
C ALA A 251 -13.91 2.27 2.03
N THR A 252 -14.69 1.86 3.02
CA THR A 252 -14.14 1.53 4.34
C THR A 252 -13.30 0.25 4.28
N ASN A 253 -13.74 -0.73 3.48
CA ASN A 253 -12.99 -1.97 3.28
C ASN A 253 -11.69 -1.73 2.51
N LYS A 254 -11.70 -0.91 1.46
CA LYS A 254 -10.47 -0.53 0.73
C LYS A 254 -9.52 0.33 1.57
N LEU A 255 -10.02 1.20 2.44
CA LEU A 255 -9.20 1.91 3.42
C LEU A 255 -8.51 0.99 4.41
N ASN A 256 -9.28 0.05 4.96
CA ASN A 256 -8.72 -0.96 5.85
C ASN A 256 -7.73 -1.85 5.11
N GLN A 257 -7.97 -2.15 3.83
CA GLN A 257 -7.10 -2.92 2.98
C GLN A 257 -5.81 -2.17 2.65
N ILE A 258 -5.87 -0.87 2.32
CA ILE A 258 -4.68 -0.01 2.19
C ILE A 258 -3.84 -0.06 3.47
N SER A 259 -4.47 0.06 4.62
CA SER A 259 -3.79 0.01 5.91
C SER A 259 -3.11 -1.34 6.16
N LEU A 260 -3.74 -2.45 5.79
CA LEU A 260 -3.21 -3.80 5.97
C LEU A 260 -2.17 -4.15 4.90
N ASP A 261 -2.44 -3.83 3.61
CA ASP A 261 -1.59 -4.22 2.48
C ASP A 261 -0.34 -3.34 2.36
N VAL A 262 -0.45 -2.04 2.69
CA VAL A 262 0.67 -1.09 2.61
C VAL A 262 1.50 -1.08 3.90
N LEU A 263 0.87 -1.30 5.06
CA LEU A 263 1.50 -1.21 6.36
C LEU A 263 1.82 -2.57 6.99
N GLY A 264 1.26 -3.66 6.46
CA GLY A 264 1.55 -5.02 6.89
C GLY A 264 2.80 -5.61 6.21
N PRO A 265 3.44 -6.64 6.78
CA PRO A 265 4.39 -7.45 6.04
C PRO A 265 3.66 -8.12 4.86
N PHE A 266 4.37 -8.36 3.76
CA PHE A 266 3.84 -9.19 2.68
C PHE A 266 3.32 -10.51 3.28
N GLN A 267 2.10 -10.92 2.89
CA GLN A 267 1.48 -12.14 3.46
C GLN A 267 2.07 -13.41 2.88
N SER A 268 2.83 -13.30 1.76
CA SER A 268 3.55 -14.41 1.14
C SER A 268 4.75 -13.93 0.31
N GLU A 269 5.75 -14.81 0.14
CA GLU A 269 6.87 -14.59 -0.79
C GLU A 269 6.39 -14.37 -2.24
N GLU A 270 5.21 -14.90 -2.60
CA GLU A 270 4.60 -14.67 -3.93
C GLU A 270 4.04 -13.24 -4.11
N GLU A 271 3.57 -12.60 -3.04
CA GLU A 271 3.12 -11.20 -3.07
C GLU A 271 4.31 -10.25 -3.14
N GLU A 272 5.38 -10.56 -2.41
CA GLU A 272 6.63 -9.80 -2.44
C GLU A 272 7.26 -9.87 -3.83
N ALA A 273 7.36 -11.06 -4.44
CA ALA A 273 7.90 -11.25 -5.78
C ALA A 273 7.06 -10.55 -6.87
N LYS A 274 5.73 -10.59 -6.78
CA LYS A 274 4.86 -9.85 -7.71
C LYS A 274 5.01 -8.33 -7.58
N PHE A 275 5.19 -7.85 -6.35
CA PHE A 275 5.41 -6.44 -6.12
C PHE A 275 6.76 -5.98 -6.68
N GLU A 276 7.83 -6.77 -6.51
CA GLU A 276 9.13 -6.50 -7.12
C GLU A 276 9.04 -6.47 -8.64
N GLU A 277 8.32 -7.41 -9.28
CA GLU A 277 8.09 -7.44 -10.71
C GLU A 277 7.27 -6.22 -11.21
N GLU A 278 6.26 -5.77 -10.45
CA GLU A 278 5.49 -4.55 -10.76
C GLU A 278 6.34 -3.28 -10.62
N VAL A 279 7.24 -3.22 -9.65
CA VAL A 279 8.17 -2.10 -9.47
C VAL A 279 9.17 -2.03 -10.62
N GLU A 280 9.81 -3.14 -10.98
CA GLU A 280 10.74 -3.22 -12.11
C GLU A 280 10.06 -2.83 -13.44
N ALA A 281 8.85 -3.34 -13.71
CA ALA A 281 8.08 -2.99 -14.90
C ALA A 281 7.71 -1.50 -14.96
N THR A 282 7.51 -0.88 -13.80
CA THR A 282 7.20 0.56 -13.70
C THR A 282 8.43 1.40 -13.99
N GLU A 283 9.58 1.04 -13.42
CA GLU A 283 10.86 1.72 -13.66
C GLU A 283 11.26 1.62 -15.14
N GLU A 284 11.13 0.43 -15.76
CA GLU A 284 11.37 0.26 -17.20
C GLU A 284 10.44 1.12 -18.06
N SER A 285 9.17 1.28 -17.68
CA SER A 285 8.20 2.11 -18.40
C SER A 285 8.51 3.61 -18.27
N GLU A 286 8.99 4.06 -17.14
CA GLU A 286 9.40 5.45 -16.89
C GLU A 286 10.68 5.79 -17.67
N ILE A 287 11.69 4.92 -17.65
CA ILE A 287 12.92 5.08 -18.44
C ILE A 287 12.60 5.14 -19.94
N ASN A 288 11.74 4.26 -20.44
CA ASN A 288 11.34 4.28 -21.84
C ASN A 288 10.54 5.53 -22.23
N SER A 289 9.73 6.09 -21.32
CA SER A 289 8.99 7.33 -21.55
C SER A 289 9.91 8.56 -21.55
N GLU A 290 10.94 8.57 -20.71
CA GLU A 290 11.97 9.63 -20.71
C GLU A 290 12.80 9.61 -22.00
N ILE A 291 13.22 8.43 -22.46
CA ILE A 291 13.96 8.26 -23.71
C ILE A 291 13.12 8.74 -24.92
N LEU A 292 11.82 8.40 -24.97
CA LEU A 292 10.92 8.83 -26.03
C LEU A 292 10.70 10.36 -26.04
N ASN A 293 10.63 10.98 -24.86
CA ASN A 293 10.49 12.43 -24.75
C ASN A 293 11.79 13.16 -25.13
N GLU A 294 12.96 12.61 -24.83
CA GLU A 294 14.25 13.16 -25.29
C GLU A 294 14.42 13.04 -26.81
N GLU A 295 13.92 11.95 -27.43
CA GLU A 295 13.93 11.79 -28.89
C GLU A 295 12.95 12.78 -29.61
N GLU A 296 11.75 13.03 -29.00
CA GLU A 296 10.81 14.04 -29.55
C GLU A 296 11.36 15.45 -29.41
N ASP A 297 12.01 15.82 -28.31
CA ASP A 297 12.62 17.14 -28.13
C ASP A 297 13.81 17.37 -29.05
N THR A 298 14.60 16.34 -29.36
CA THR A 298 15.70 16.44 -30.34
C THR A 298 15.17 16.60 -31.77
N HIS A 299 14.09 15.92 -32.15
CA HIS A 299 13.46 16.07 -33.46
C HIS A 299 12.80 17.43 -33.65
N THR A 300 12.23 18.02 -32.59
CA THR A 300 11.63 19.36 -32.65
C THR A 300 12.70 20.43 -32.81
N THR A 301 13.84 20.31 -32.16
CA THR A 301 14.96 21.23 -32.29
C THR A 301 15.66 21.13 -33.66
N GLU A 302 15.75 19.94 -34.26
CA GLU A 302 16.30 19.80 -35.62
C GLU A 302 15.38 20.47 -36.69
N HIS A 303 14.06 20.34 -36.58
CA HIS A 303 13.11 21.00 -37.48
C HIS A 303 13.10 22.54 -37.33
N GLU A 304 13.22 23.06 -36.10
CA GLU A 304 13.33 24.50 -35.89
C GLU A 304 14.64 25.09 -36.43
N ILE A 305 15.72 24.31 -36.45
CA ILE A 305 17.00 24.74 -37.05
C ILE A 305 16.92 24.74 -38.58
N GLU A 306 16.31 23.74 -39.21
CA GLU A 306 16.11 23.71 -40.68
C GLU A 306 15.22 24.87 -41.15
N ASP A 307 14.14 25.21 -40.43
CA ASP A 307 13.26 26.34 -40.76
C ASP A 307 13.97 27.72 -40.63
N ILE A 308 14.94 27.85 -39.74
CA ILE A 308 15.77 29.07 -39.61
C ILE A 308 16.76 29.19 -40.75
N GLU A 309 17.42 28.10 -41.13
CA GLU A 309 18.38 28.10 -42.26
C GLU A 309 17.69 28.37 -43.61
N GLU A 310 16.50 27.80 -43.88
CA GLU A 310 15.73 28.09 -45.10
C GLU A 310 15.26 29.58 -45.17
N ASN A 311 14.88 30.16 -44.04
CA ASN A 311 14.48 31.58 -43.99
C ASN A 311 15.65 32.55 -44.19
N GLU A 312 16.86 32.22 -43.71
CA GLU A 312 18.06 33.04 -43.94
C GLU A 312 18.52 32.98 -45.42
N GLU A 313 18.45 31.81 -46.07
CA GLU A 313 18.77 31.68 -47.51
C GLU A 313 17.77 32.44 -48.39
N HIS A 314 16.49 32.50 -48.05
CA HIS A 314 15.50 33.31 -48.79
C HIS A 314 15.74 34.81 -48.62
N HIS A 315 16.13 35.26 -47.44
CA HIS A 315 16.39 36.68 -47.18
C HIS A 315 17.66 37.18 -47.86
N ILE A 316 18.66 36.33 -48.06
CA ILE A 316 19.90 36.70 -48.83
C ILE A 316 19.62 36.81 -50.33
N LYS A 317 18.75 35.96 -50.91
CA LYS A 317 18.37 36.03 -52.32
C LYS A 317 17.58 37.26 -52.66
N ASP A 318 16.70 37.73 -51.78
CA ASP A 318 15.92 38.98 -52.00
C ASP A 318 16.78 40.25 -51.91
N ILE A 319 17.96 40.22 -51.31
CA ILE A 319 18.89 41.35 -51.24
C ILE A 319 19.77 41.42 -52.49
N GLU A 320 20.06 40.29 -53.16
CA GLU A 320 20.89 40.29 -54.41
C GLU A 320 20.10 40.65 -55.71
N GLU A 321 18.74 40.60 -55.67
CA GLU A 321 17.91 40.98 -56.79
C GLU A 321 17.60 42.51 -56.84
N ASP A 322 17.90 43.32 -55.80
CA ASP A 322 17.63 44.77 -55.74
C ASP A 322 18.88 45.65 -55.94
N GLU A 323 20.04 45.08 -56.36
CA GLU A 323 21.22 45.86 -56.87
C GLU A 323 21.36 45.68 -58.39
#